data_2da299d74fee4e2ca0263ace2651b44a
#
_entry.id   2da299d74fee4e2ca0263ace2651b44a
#
_cell.length_a   1.000
_cell.length_b   1.000
_cell.length_c   1.000
_cell.angle_alpha   90.00
_cell.angle_beta   90.00
_cell.angle_gamma   90.00
#
_symmetry.space_group_name_H-M   'P 1'
#
loop_
_entity.id
_entity.type
_entity.pdbx_description
1 polymer ?
#
loop_
_entity_poly.entity_id
_entity_poly.type
_entity_poly.pdbx_seq_one_letter_code
_entity_poly.pdbx_strand_id
1 'polypeptide(L)'
;QMCIRDSPEEDGTVDCATLVAAEIAGVNNVFKIGGAQAVAAAAFGTETVPKCLKIVGPGSPWVAAAKSRLSHVIDTGTPAGPSEAIVFADQSSNGKLVALDLLIEAEHGSDSSVYLISNSNNVIQEAKDFIPQCFQNMTEERVKYATDVLCGRRGGIIQVVNTDQALDFINLYAPEHLQIHSKNPDQYL
;
A
#
# COMPACT_ATOMS: atom_id res chain seq x y z
N GLN A 1 -9.08 24.71 -7.80
CA GLN A 1 -8.12 24.33 -8.84
C GLN A 1 -7.38 23.09 -8.34
N MET A 2 -7.39 22.01 -9.11
CA MET A 2 -6.62 20.80 -8.81
C MET A 2 -5.24 20.88 -9.46
N CYS A 3 -4.22 20.46 -8.72
CA CYS A 3 -2.85 20.36 -9.22
C CYS A 3 -2.31 18.98 -8.87
N ILE A 4 -1.61 18.36 -9.78
CA ILE A 4 -0.81 17.14 -9.52
C ILE A 4 0.64 17.55 -9.31
N ARG A 5 1.28 16.92 -8.33
CA ARG A 5 2.72 17.00 -8.10
C ARG A 5 3.23 15.57 -8.12
N ASP A 6 4.17 15.33 -9.00
CA ASP A 6 4.75 14.01 -9.19
C ASP A 6 6.27 14.13 -9.19
N SER A 7 6.92 13.14 -8.58
CA SER A 7 8.37 13.04 -8.66
C SER A 7 8.74 12.71 -10.10
N PRO A 8 9.61 13.48 -10.74
CA PRO A 8 10.04 13.16 -12.09
C PRO A 8 10.81 11.82 -12.09
N GLU A 9 10.71 11.10 -13.20
CA GLU A 9 11.56 9.97 -13.53
C GLU A 9 13.04 10.39 -13.59
N GLU A 10 13.98 9.44 -13.66
CA GLU A 10 15.41 9.72 -13.72
C GLU A 10 15.80 10.64 -14.90
N ASP A 11 15.09 10.56 -16.01
CA ASP A 11 15.26 11.42 -17.18
C ASP A 11 14.56 12.79 -17.07
N GLY A 12 13.91 13.07 -15.95
CA GLY A 12 13.19 14.32 -15.69
C GLY A 12 11.80 14.40 -16.34
N THR A 13 11.28 13.33 -16.90
CA THR A 13 9.90 13.24 -17.42
C THR A 13 8.89 12.91 -16.32
N VAL A 14 7.61 13.11 -16.62
CA VAL A 14 6.49 12.60 -15.82
C VAL A 14 5.93 11.37 -16.52
N ASP A 15 5.60 10.35 -15.76
CA ASP A 15 5.00 9.13 -16.31
C ASP A 15 3.78 9.43 -17.18
N CYS A 16 3.72 8.82 -18.36
CA CYS A 16 2.66 9.07 -19.34
C CYS A 16 1.27 8.71 -18.82
N ALA A 17 1.13 7.65 -18.01
CA ALA A 17 -0.15 7.26 -17.44
C ALA A 17 -0.65 8.32 -16.45
N THR A 18 0.24 8.91 -15.65
CA THR A 18 -0.07 10.04 -14.77
C THR A 18 -0.58 11.25 -15.55
N LEU A 19 0.06 11.58 -16.68
CA LEU A 19 -0.38 12.71 -17.53
C LEU A 19 -1.75 12.48 -18.15
N VAL A 20 -2.01 11.27 -18.65
CA VAL A 20 -3.33 10.88 -19.20
C VAL A 20 -4.41 10.93 -18.13
N ALA A 21 -4.12 10.40 -16.95
CA ALA A 21 -5.06 10.44 -15.83
C ALA A 21 -5.35 11.89 -15.39
N ALA A 22 -4.33 12.75 -15.36
CA ALA A 22 -4.49 14.16 -15.05
C ALA A 22 -5.39 14.87 -16.08
N GLU A 23 -5.20 14.60 -17.37
CA GLU A 23 -6.04 15.15 -18.44
C GLU A 23 -7.50 14.72 -18.30
N ILE A 24 -7.75 13.42 -18.10
CA ILE A 24 -9.09 12.86 -17.89
C ILE A 24 -9.76 13.50 -16.66
N ALA A 25 -9.01 13.73 -15.59
CA ALA A 25 -9.49 14.36 -14.36
C ALA A 25 -9.66 15.89 -14.47
N GLY A 26 -9.31 16.50 -15.62
CA GLY A 26 -9.41 17.96 -15.84
C GLY A 26 -8.35 18.75 -15.04
N VAL A 27 -7.21 18.14 -14.74
CA VAL A 27 -6.10 18.81 -14.04
C VAL A 27 -5.23 19.55 -15.05
N ASN A 28 -5.13 20.88 -14.89
CA ASN A 28 -4.39 21.73 -15.83
C ASN A 28 -2.96 22.09 -15.36
N ASN A 29 -2.61 21.77 -14.12
CA ASN A 29 -1.29 22.09 -13.57
C ASN A 29 -0.62 20.81 -13.06
N VAL A 30 0.47 20.44 -13.68
CA VAL A 30 1.33 19.32 -13.28
C VAL A 30 2.71 19.87 -12.93
N PHE A 31 3.17 19.62 -11.71
CA PHE A 31 4.46 20.11 -11.21
C PHE A 31 5.41 18.92 -11.00
N LYS A 32 6.59 19.00 -11.60
CA LYS A 32 7.68 18.02 -11.43
C LYS A 32 8.40 18.26 -10.11
N ILE A 33 7.75 17.93 -9.01
CA ILE A 33 8.29 18.10 -7.67
C ILE A 33 7.72 17.05 -6.73
N GLY A 34 8.58 16.33 -6.05
CA GLY A 34 8.23 15.29 -5.07
C GLY A 34 8.80 15.61 -3.68
N GLY A 35 8.67 14.64 -2.76
CA GLY A 35 9.26 14.73 -1.44
C GLY A 35 8.65 15.77 -0.49
N ALA A 36 9.33 16.03 0.62
CA ALA A 36 8.90 16.98 1.65
C ALA A 36 8.78 18.43 1.13
N GLN A 37 9.64 18.82 0.19
CA GLN A 37 9.63 20.14 -0.42
C GLN A 37 8.33 20.39 -1.24
N ALA A 38 7.77 19.36 -1.86
CA ALA A 38 6.51 19.48 -2.58
C ALA A 38 5.34 19.75 -1.61
N VAL A 39 5.35 19.14 -0.43
CA VAL A 39 4.36 19.42 0.63
C VAL A 39 4.49 20.86 1.11
N ALA A 40 5.70 21.34 1.36
CA ALA A 40 5.95 22.71 1.79
C ALA A 40 5.53 23.72 0.71
N ALA A 41 5.87 23.47 -0.56
CA ALA A 41 5.47 24.31 -1.68
C ALA A 41 3.95 24.44 -1.80
N ALA A 42 3.21 23.33 -1.60
CA ALA A 42 1.75 23.38 -1.60
C ALA A 42 1.17 24.11 -0.38
N ALA A 43 1.78 23.94 0.80
CA ALA A 43 1.28 24.54 2.04
C ALA A 43 1.46 26.07 2.07
N PHE A 44 2.59 26.57 1.61
CA PHE A 44 2.92 27.99 1.69
C PHE A 44 2.73 28.74 0.35
N GLY A 45 2.76 28.03 -0.75
CA GLY A 45 2.88 28.60 -2.08
C GLY A 45 4.32 29.01 -2.40
N THR A 46 4.62 29.10 -3.68
CA THR A 46 5.88 29.65 -4.20
C THR A 46 5.55 30.56 -5.39
N GLU A 47 6.57 31.11 -6.03
CA GLU A 47 6.38 31.91 -7.25
C GLU A 47 5.67 31.11 -8.37
N THR A 48 5.93 29.80 -8.45
CA THR A 48 5.42 28.90 -9.50
C THR A 48 4.35 27.93 -9.04
N VAL A 49 4.38 27.50 -7.77
CA VAL A 49 3.40 26.56 -7.20
C VAL A 49 2.36 27.32 -6.38
N PRO A 50 1.08 27.29 -6.75
CA PRO A 50 0.04 27.98 -5.98
C PRO A 50 -0.13 27.36 -4.61
N LYS A 51 -0.43 28.19 -3.61
CA LYS A 51 -0.85 27.72 -2.29
C LYS A 51 -2.12 26.88 -2.41
N CYS A 52 -2.13 25.72 -1.80
CA CYS A 52 -3.25 24.78 -1.77
C CYS A 52 -3.95 24.80 -0.40
N LEU A 53 -5.24 24.48 -0.39
CA LEU A 53 -6.01 24.30 0.83
C LEU A 53 -5.88 22.88 1.37
N LYS A 54 -5.68 21.91 0.48
CA LYS A 54 -5.62 20.48 0.82
C LYS A 54 -4.60 19.76 -0.05
N ILE A 55 -3.91 18.79 0.53
CA ILE A 55 -3.01 17.85 -0.14
C ILE A 55 -3.41 16.43 0.17
N VAL A 56 -3.64 15.62 -0.86
CA VAL A 56 -4.00 14.20 -0.74
C VAL A 56 -3.02 13.33 -1.51
N GLY A 57 -2.98 12.07 -1.19
CA GLY A 57 -2.15 11.07 -1.83
C GLY A 57 -1.09 10.50 -0.89
N PRO A 58 -0.61 9.29 -1.19
CA PRO A 58 0.46 8.62 -0.45
C PRO A 58 1.81 9.27 -0.73
N GLY A 59 2.83 8.80 -0.03
CA GLY A 59 4.20 9.22 -0.28
C GLY A 59 5.18 8.58 0.68
N SER A 60 6.46 8.81 0.46
CA SER A 60 7.54 8.31 1.31
C SER A 60 7.37 8.75 2.78
N PRO A 61 8.07 8.12 3.73
CA PRO A 61 8.07 8.53 5.13
C PRO A 61 8.41 10.02 5.33
N TRP A 62 9.23 10.59 4.47
CA TRP A 62 9.56 12.03 4.45
C TRP A 62 8.36 12.91 4.09
N VAL A 63 7.54 12.44 3.13
CA VAL A 63 6.29 13.12 2.76
C VAL A 63 5.27 13.02 3.90
N ALA A 64 5.13 11.86 4.52
CA ALA A 64 4.25 11.67 5.67
C ALA A 64 4.66 12.56 6.85
N ALA A 65 5.95 12.62 7.17
CA ALA A 65 6.49 13.52 8.20
C ALA A 65 6.24 15.00 7.88
N ALA A 66 6.43 15.41 6.62
CA ALA A 66 6.16 16.78 6.19
C ALA A 66 4.68 17.13 6.29
N LYS A 67 3.78 16.23 5.88
CA LYS A 67 2.34 16.37 6.05
C LYS A 67 1.95 16.54 7.53
N SER A 68 2.46 15.67 8.38
CA SER A 68 2.23 15.75 9.83
C SER A 68 2.68 17.09 10.41
N ARG A 69 3.89 17.57 10.04
CA ARG A 69 4.43 18.85 10.51
C ARG A 69 3.64 20.07 10.03
N LEU A 70 3.02 19.98 8.85
CA LEU A 70 2.30 21.09 8.21
C LEU A 70 0.78 20.96 8.30
N SER A 71 0.25 20.00 9.06
CA SER A 71 -1.20 19.77 9.22
C SER A 71 -1.96 20.96 9.79
N HIS A 72 -1.28 21.87 10.49
CA HIS A 72 -1.87 23.12 10.97
C HIS A 72 -1.91 24.25 9.91
N VAL A 73 -1.25 24.08 8.76
CA VAL A 73 -1.19 25.04 7.66
C VAL A 73 -2.04 24.61 6.47
N ILE A 74 -2.05 23.31 6.18
CA ILE A 74 -2.76 22.71 5.05
C ILE A 74 -3.47 21.43 5.49
N ASP A 75 -4.70 21.22 5.02
CA ASP A 75 -5.38 19.94 5.25
C ASP A 75 -4.65 18.82 4.50
N THR A 76 -4.12 17.85 5.22
CA THR A 76 -3.31 16.76 4.70
C THR A 76 -4.09 15.48 4.42
N GLY A 77 -5.37 15.45 4.74
CA GLY A 77 -6.16 14.23 4.69
C GLY A 77 -5.67 13.16 5.67
N THR A 78 -6.05 11.92 5.41
CA THR A 78 -5.60 10.77 6.20
C THR A 78 -4.10 10.53 6.01
N PRO A 79 -3.32 10.36 7.08
CA PRO A 79 -1.92 9.95 6.96
C PRO A 79 -1.82 8.61 6.24
N ALA A 80 -0.88 8.49 5.31
CA ALA A 80 -0.55 7.25 4.62
C ALA A 80 0.95 6.98 4.79
N GLY A 81 1.25 5.83 5.37
CA GLY A 81 2.61 5.31 5.55
C GLY A 81 2.88 4.13 4.62
N PRO A 82 3.90 3.30 4.91
CA PRO A 82 4.06 1.99 4.30
C PRO A 82 2.83 1.13 4.53
N SER A 83 2.43 0.32 3.54
CA SER A 83 1.23 -0.53 3.64
C SER A 83 1.37 -1.57 4.76
N GLU A 84 0.32 -1.71 5.55
CA GLU A 84 0.19 -2.73 6.60
C GLU A 84 -1.06 -3.57 6.34
N ALA A 85 -0.88 -4.85 6.03
CA ALA A 85 -1.98 -5.72 5.65
C ALA A 85 -1.95 -7.07 6.36
N ILE A 86 -3.13 -7.56 6.71
CA ILE A 86 -3.36 -8.94 7.11
C ILE A 86 -4.39 -9.55 6.17
N VAL A 87 -4.05 -10.69 5.61
CA VAL A 87 -4.97 -11.56 4.89
C VAL A 87 -5.31 -12.73 5.82
N PHE A 88 -6.52 -12.74 6.36
CA PHE A 88 -7.04 -13.88 7.12
C PHE A 88 -7.76 -14.83 6.17
N ALA A 89 -7.45 -16.12 6.25
CA ALA A 89 -8.03 -17.14 5.39
C ALA A 89 -8.43 -18.38 6.20
N ASP A 90 -9.72 -18.72 6.19
CA ASP A 90 -10.21 -19.96 6.80
C ASP A 90 -10.08 -21.15 5.84
N GLN A 91 -10.50 -22.32 6.30
CA GLN A 91 -10.44 -23.57 5.53
C GLN A 91 -11.31 -23.58 4.25
N SER A 92 -12.25 -22.63 4.11
CA SER A 92 -13.12 -22.52 2.93
C SER A 92 -12.54 -21.63 1.83
N SER A 93 -11.39 -21.02 2.10
CA SER A 93 -10.71 -20.06 1.24
C SER A 93 -10.03 -20.72 0.04
N ASN A 94 -9.85 -19.94 -1.02
CA ASN A 94 -9.05 -20.32 -2.17
C ASN A 94 -7.63 -19.78 -2.00
N GLY A 95 -6.65 -20.66 -1.82
CA GLY A 95 -5.26 -20.26 -1.58
C GLY A 95 -4.62 -19.47 -2.70
N LYS A 96 -5.07 -19.64 -3.96
CA LYS A 96 -4.57 -18.84 -5.08
C LYS A 96 -5.04 -17.38 -5.00
N LEU A 97 -6.30 -17.14 -4.62
CA LEU A 97 -6.78 -15.77 -4.40
C LEU A 97 -6.07 -15.13 -3.21
N VAL A 98 -5.89 -15.88 -2.14
CA VAL A 98 -5.11 -15.45 -0.96
C VAL A 98 -3.69 -15.03 -1.35
N ALA A 99 -3.02 -15.80 -2.23
CA ALA A 99 -1.68 -15.45 -2.72
C ALA A 99 -1.66 -14.15 -3.53
N LEU A 100 -2.68 -13.89 -4.35
CA LEU A 100 -2.78 -12.64 -5.10
C LEU A 100 -2.95 -11.45 -4.16
N ASP A 101 -3.82 -11.55 -3.16
CA ASP A 101 -4.04 -10.46 -2.21
C ASP A 101 -2.80 -10.18 -1.34
N LEU A 102 -2.05 -11.22 -0.95
CA LEU A 102 -0.74 -11.02 -0.30
C LEU A 102 0.24 -10.25 -1.18
N LEU A 103 0.27 -10.56 -2.49
CA LEU A 103 1.21 -9.93 -3.42
C LEU A 103 0.83 -8.50 -3.74
N ILE A 104 -0.47 -8.16 -3.81
CA ILE A 104 -0.94 -6.79 -4.03
C ILE A 104 -0.34 -5.84 -2.99
N GLU A 105 -0.32 -6.24 -1.74
CA GLU A 105 0.21 -5.39 -0.67
C GLU A 105 1.75 -5.46 -0.56
N ALA A 106 2.31 -6.65 -0.76
CA ALA A 106 3.76 -6.86 -0.64
C ALA A 106 4.58 -6.21 -1.76
N GLU A 107 3.98 -5.95 -2.93
CA GLU A 107 4.66 -5.32 -4.07
C GLU A 107 4.78 -3.80 -3.99
N HIS A 108 4.15 -3.16 -2.98
CA HIS A 108 4.17 -1.70 -2.85
C HIS A 108 5.55 -1.15 -2.45
N GLY A 109 6.34 -1.93 -1.71
CA GLY A 109 7.67 -1.54 -1.27
C GLY A 109 8.23 -2.48 -0.22
N SER A 110 9.56 -2.57 -0.10
CA SER A 110 10.22 -3.43 0.89
C SER A 110 10.01 -3.00 2.35
N ASP A 111 9.39 -1.86 2.58
CA ASP A 111 8.99 -1.35 3.90
C ASP A 111 7.54 -1.71 4.28
N SER A 112 6.75 -2.31 3.39
CA SER A 112 5.42 -2.87 3.67
C SER A 112 5.47 -3.97 4.73
N SER A 113 4.33 -4.22 5.37
CA SER A 113 4.16 -5.28 6.37
C SER A 113 2.93 -6.12 6.04
N VAL A 114 3.11 -7.39 5.66
CA VAL A 114 2.04 -8.21 5.09
C VAL A 114 2.07 -9.62 5.63
N TYR A 115 0.99 -10.07 6.25
CA TYR A 115 0.86 -11.41 6.82
C TYR A 115 -0.33 -12.17 6.28
N LEU A 116 -0.12 -13.44 5.92
CA LEU A 116 -1.20 -14.43 5.85
C LEU A 116 -1.38 -15.06 7.22
N ILE A 117 -2.62 -15.06 7.72
CA ILE A 117 -3.01 -15.82 8.91
C ILE A 117 -4.03 -16.88 8.52
N SER A 118 -3.75 -18.14 8.81
CA SER A 118 -4.67 -19.22 8.49
C SER A 118 -4.54 -20.38 9.47
N ASN A 119 -5.67 -21.03 9.74
CA ASN A 119 -5.73 -22.32 10.45
C ASN A 119 -5.77 -23.53 9.49
N SER A 120 -5.67 -23.30 8.19
CA SER A 120 -5.76 -24.33 7.14
C SER A 120 -4.42 -24.57 6.45
N ASN A 121 -3.82 -25.74 6.70
CA ASN A 121 -2.61 -26.16 5.99
C ASN A 121 -2.78 -26.19 4.48
N ASN A 122 -3.96 -26.60 3.99
CA ASN A 122 -4.22 -26.69 2.55
C ASN A 122 -4.18 -25.30 1.90
N VAL A 123 -4.85 -24.31 2.50
CA VAL A 123 -4.85 -22.93 2.00
C VAL A 123 -3.45 -22.32 2.02
N ILE A 124 -2.71 -22.55 3.11
CA ILE A 124 -1.32 -22.10 3.23
C ILE A 124 -0.45 -22.71 2.13
N GLN A 125 -0.57 -24.03 1.91
CA GLN A 125 0.26 -24.70 0.91
C GLN A 125 -0.11 -24.26 -0.51
N GLU A 126 -1.40 -24.17 -0.81
CA GLU A 126 -1.87 -23.67 -2.11
C GLU A 126 -1.37 -22.26 -2.40
N ALA A 127 -1.40 -21.36 -1.42
CA ALA A 127 -0.89 -20.00 -1.55
C ALA A 127 0.63 -20.01 -1.80
N LYS A 128 1.40 -20.78 -1.03
CA LYS A 128 2.85 -20.93 -1.20
C LYS A 128 3.24 -21.44 -2.58
N ASP A 129 2.50 -22.43 -3.10
CA ASP A 129 2.79 -23.03 -4.40
C ASP A 129 2.40 -22.11 -5.57
N PHE A 130 1.49 -21.17 -5.33
CA PHE A 130 1.01 -20.25 -6.37
C PHE A 130 1.83 -18.96 -6.46
N ILE A 131 2.38 -18.45 -5.37
CA ILE A 131 3.18 -17.21 -5.35
C ILE A 131 4.29 -17.19 -6.41
N PRO A 132 5.12 -18.25 -6.58
CA PRO A 132 6.16 -18.26 -7.61
C PRO A 132 5.63 -18.17 -9.05
N GLN A 133 4.40 -18.62 -9.28
CA GLN A 133 3.77 -18.52 -10.60
C GLN A 133 3.35 -17.06 -10.90
N CYS A 134 2.91 -16.33 -9.87
CA CYS A 134 2.57 -14.92 -10.00
C CYS A 134 3.79 -14.06 -10.35
N PHE A 135 4.97 -14.39 -9.81
CA PHE A 135 6.22 -13.67 -10.09
C PHE A 135 6.59 -13.62 -11.58
N GLN A 136 6.13 -14.59 -12.38
CA GLN A 136 6.38 -14.61 -13.82
C GLN A 136 5.74 -13.43 -14.57
N ASN A 137 4.71 -12.80 -13.98
CA ASN A 137 3.98 -11.68 -14.57
C ASN A 137 4.27 -10.34 -13.87
N MET A 138 5.23 -10.32 -12.94
CA MET A 138 5.64 -9.13 -12.21
C MET A 138 6.98 -8.61 -12.69
N THR A 139 7.26 -7.32 -12.50
CA THR A 139 8.59 -6.76 -12.76
C THR A 139 9.58 -7.28 -11.72
N GLU A 140 10.88 -7.32 -12.07
CA GLU A 140 11.95 -7.76 -11.16
C GLU A 140 11.96 -6.95 -9.86
N GLU A 141 11.70 -5.65 -9.93
CA GLU A 141 11.63 -4.78 -8.77
C GLU A 141 10.49 -5.18 -7.82
N ARG A 142 9.29 -5.43 -8.34
CA ARG A 142 8.14 -5.84 -7.54
C ARG A 142 8.31 -7.24 -6.95
N VAL A 143 8.91 -8.17 -7.70
CA VAL A 143 9.31 -9.49 -7.18
C VAL A 143 10.28 -9.33 -6.02
N LYS A 144 11.25 -8.41 -6.13
CA LYS A 144 12.18 -8.12 -5.04
C LYS A 144 11.45 -7.58 -3.81
N TYR A 145 10.55 -6.60 -3.96
CA TYR A 145 9.77 -6.06 -2.84
C TYR A 145 8.94 -7.14 -2.17
N ALA A 146 8.16 -7.92 -2.93
CA ALA A 146 7.36 -9.01 -2.39
C ALA A 146 8.21 -10.06 -1.65
N THR A 147 9.39 -10.37 -2.18
CA THR A 147 10.32 -11.31 -1.53
C THR A 147 10.88 -10.73 -0.24
N ASP A 148 11.34 -9.47 -0.25
CA ASP A 148 11.88 -8.78 0.94
C ASP A 148 10.84 -8.72 2.08
N VAL A 149 9.56 -8.51 1.73
CA VAL A 149 8.45 -8.48 2.69
C VAL A 149 8.11 -9.87 3.18
N LEU A 150 7.72 -10.79 2.28
CA LEU A 150 7.17 -12.09 2.66
C LEU A 150 8.20 -13.06 3.27
N CYS A 151 9.49 -12.90 2.96
CA CYS A 151 10.58 -13.67 3.55
C CYS A 151 11.34 -12.91 4.64
N GLY A 152 10.97 -11.66 4.91
CA GLY A 152 11.62 -10.79 5.86
C GLY A 152 11.01 -10.81 7.26
N ARG A 153 11.28 -9.75 8.03
CA ARG A 153 10.78 -9.61 9.41
C ARG A 153 9.40 -8.96 9.48
N ARG A 154 8.92 -8.40 8.37
CA ARG A 154 7.69 -7.60 8.32
C ARG A 154 6.54 -8.33 7.64
N GLY A 155 6.71 -9.60 7.34
CA GLY A 155 5.67 -10.36 6.66
C GLY A 155 5.91 -11.85 6.73
N GLY A 156 5.01 -12.58 6.07
CA GLY A 156 5.07 -14.02 5.98
C GLY A 156 3.77 -14.71 6.28
N ILE A 157 3.86 -15.98 6.63
CA ILE A 157 2.71 -16.85 6.88
C ILE A 157 2.69 -17.26 8.34
N ILE A 158 1.60 -16.97 9.03
CA ILE A 158 1.34 -17.34 10.42
C ILE A 158 0.27 -18.42 10.43
N GLN A 159 0.68 -19.62 10.76
CA GLN A 159 -0.25 -20.72 11.00
C GLN A 159 -0.78 -20.64 12.42
N VAL A 160 -2.09 -20.65 12.59
CA VAL A 160 -2.77 -20.63 13.88
C VAL A 160 -3.52 -21.93 14.13
N VAL A 161 -3.78 -22.24 15.40
CA VAL A 161 -4.49 -23.46 15.79
C VAL A 161 -5.99 -23.34 15.53
N ASN A 162 -6.56 -22.17 15.77
CA ASN A 162 -7.99 -21.89 15.63
C ASN A 162 -8.24 -20.43 15.24
N THR A 163 -9.48 -20.10 14.99
CA THR A 163 -9.92 -18.76 14.61
C THR A 163 -9.70 -17.73 15.72
N ASP A 164 -9.94 -18.09 16.98
CA ASP A 164 -9.79 -17.16 18.10
C ASP A 164 -8.35 -16.62 18.18
N GLN A 165 -7.37 -17.51 17.99
CA GLN A 165 -5.97 -17.10 17.95
C GLN A 165 -5.66 -16.17 16.76
N ALA A 166 -6.33 -16.37 15.62
CA ALA A 166 -6.19 -15.46 14.48
C ALA A 166 -6.75 -14.07 14.80
N LEU A 167 -7.95 -14.03 15.37
CA LEU A 167 -8.62 -12.79 15.72
C LEU A 167 -7.86 -12.01 16.81
N ASP A 168 -7.33 -12.72 17.81
CA ASP A 168 -6.49 -12.11 18.85
C ASP A 168 -5.25 -11.44 18.24
N PHE A 169 -4.58 -12.11 17.30
CA PHE A 169 -3.43 -11.54 16.61
C PHE A 169 -3.84 -10.33 15.75
N ILE A 170 -4.91 -10.43 14.98
CA ILE A 170 -5.42 -9.36 14.12
C ILE A 170 -5.75 -8.13 14.95
N ASN A 171 -6.47 -8.31 16.06
CA ASN A 171 -6.86 -7.21 16.94
C ASN A 171 -5.66 -6.57 17.65
N LEU A 172 -4.66 -7.37 18.03
CA LEU A 172 -3.44 -6.86 18.66
C LEU A 172 -2.56 -6.09 17.66
N TYR A 173 -2.46 -6.59 16.43
CA TYR A 173 -1.68 -5.96 15.37
C TYR A 173 -2.38 -4.70 14.85
N ALA A 174 -3.70 -4.72 14.70
CA ALA A 174 -4.55 -3.64 14.18
C ALA A 174 -4.06 -3.10 12.82
N PRO A 175 -4.08 -3.93 11.75
CA PRO A 175 -3.54 -3.55 10.46
C PRO A 175 -4.34 -2.42 9.80
N GLU A 176 -3.71 -1.65 8.91
CA GLU A 176 -4.38 -0.69 8.04
C GLU A 176 -5.40 -1.38 7.12
N HIS A 177 -4.99 -2.52 6.54
CA HIS A 177 -5.83 -3.33 5.66
C HIS A 177 -6.06 -4.72 6.26
N LEU A 178 -7.33 -5.10 6.38
CA LEU A 178 -7.73 -6.45 6.75
C LEU A 178 -8.59 -7.06 5.65
N GLN A 179 -8.12 -8.15 5.07
CA GLN A 179 -8.87 -8.94 4.10
C GLN A 179 -9.29 -10.26 4.74
N ILE A 180 -10.57 -10.61 4.62
CA ILE A 180 -11.12 -11.84 5.19
C ILE A 180 -11.61 -12.75 4.07
N HIS A 181 -10.85 -13.82 3.83
CA HIS A 181 -11.22 -14.89 2.92
C HIS A 181 -12.00 -15.94 3.67
N SER A 182 -13.29 -16.00 3.42
CA SER A 182 -14.23 -16.98 3.99
C SER A 182 -15.51 -17.03 3.17
N LYS A 183 -16.22 -18.15 3.22
CA LYS A 183 -17.60 -18.22 2.70
C LYS A 183 -18.59 -17.40 3.51
N ASN A 184 -18.30 -17.18 4.79
CA ASN A 184 -19.14 -16.41 5.71
C ASN A 184 -18.27 -15.38 6.46
N PRO A 185 -17.82 -14.30 5.80
CA PRO A 185 -16.89 -13.34 6.43
C PRO A 185 -17.47 -12.61 7.63
N ASP A 186 -18.78 -12.36 7.65
CA ASP A 186 -19.48 -11.61 8.72
C ASP A 186 -19.35 -12.25 10.11
N GLN A 187 -19.04 -13.55 10.17
CA GLN A 187 -18.84 -14.24 11.46
C GLN A 187 -17.53 -13.83 12.17
N TYR A 188 -16.66 -13.10 11.49
CA TYR A 188 -15.35 -12.65 11.98
C TYR A 188 -15.30 -11.15 12.28
N LEU A 189 -16.41 -10.45 12.06
CA LEU A 189 -16.59 -9.03 12.38
C LEU A 189 -17.27 -8.90 13.75
#